data_9f15b6719d3aef194dd24ba6046e0d8b
#
_entry.id   9f15b6719d3aef194dd24ba6046e0d8b
#
_cell.length_a   1.000
_cell.length_b   1.000
_cell.length_c   1.000
_cell.angle_alpha   90.00
_cell.angle_beta   90.00
_cell.angle_gamma   90.00
#
_symmetry.space_group_name_H-M   'P 1'
#
loop_
_entity.id
_entity.type
_entity.pdbx_description
1 polymer ?
#
loop_
_entity_poly.entity_id
_entity_poly.type
_entity_poly.pdbx_seq_one_letter_code
_entity_poly.pdbx_strand_id
1 'polypeptide(L)'
;MDITRADEILKYWFKDDGSADFDKWFMNSKAYDNEITEKFGELLKEAEKGNGFGWLVNKNSFVAYIILMDQFSRHIYRDTADAFKNDISTIIFTNM
;
A
#
# COMPACT_ATOMS: atom_id res chain seq x y z
N MET A 1 3.03 3.19 -13.38
CA MET A 1 3.35 3.81 -12.07
C MET A 1 4.84 4.06 -12.00
N ASP A 2 5.22 5.22 -11.50
CA ASP A 2 6.61 5.59 -11.33
C ASP A 2 7.25 4.75 -10.22
N ILE A 3 8.26 3.97 -10.56
CA ILE A 3 8.90 3.06 -9.61
C ILE A 3 9.63 3.80 -8.47
N THR A 4 9.96 5.08 -8.66
CA THR A 4 10.56 5.87 -7.57
C THR A 4 9.59 6.07 -6.42
N ARG A 5 8.29 5.98 -6.66
CA ARG A 5 7.28 6.06 -5.60
C ARG A 5 7.34 4.86 -4.66
N ALA A 6 7.92 3.74 -5.10
CA ALA A 6 8.12 2.58 -4.22
C ALA A 6 8.98 2.93 -3.02
N ASP A 7 10.04 3.70 -3.22
CA ASP A 7 10.90 4.14 -2.11
C ASP A 7 10.14 5.03 -1.12
N GLU A 8 9.23 5.86 -1.61
CA GLU A 8 8.40 6.69 -0.73
C GLU A 8 7.52 5.83 0.18
N ILE A 9 6.94 4.77 -0.37
CA ILE A 9 6.12 3.84 0.41
C ILE A 9 6.96 3.17 1.50
N LEU A 10 8.13 2.67 1.14
CA LEU A 10 9.00 1.98 2.10
C LEU A 10 9.47 2.92 3.20
N LYS A 11 9.85 4.14 2.86
CA LYS A 11 10.29 5.15 3.83
C LYS A 11 9.16 5.58 4.75
N TYR A 12 7.96 5.62 4.25
CA TYR A 12 6.80 5.97 5.05
C TYR A 12 6.42 4.84 6.01
N TRP A 13 6.44 3.60 5.51
CA TRP A 13 5.91 2.45 6.25
C TRP A 13 6.87 1.91 7.30
N PHE A 14 8.17 1.98 7.02
CA PHE A 14 9.20 1.53 7.95
C PHE A 14 9.88 2.72 8.61
N LYS A 15 10.48 2.48 9.80
CA LYS A 15 11.32 3.49 10.43
C LYS A 15 12.63 3.64 9.66
N ASP A 16 13.39 4.71 9.96
CA ASP A 16 14.63 5.01 9.26
C ASP A 16 15.66 3.88 9.32
N ASP A 17 15.63 3.08 10.37
CA ASP A 17 16.52 1.93 10.53
C ASP A 17 15.99 0.66 9.88
N GLY A 18 14.85 0.73 9.18
CA GLY A 18 14.22 -0.41 8.52
C GLY A 18 13.34 -1.25 9.42
N SER A 19 13.21 -0.90 10.71
CA SER A 19 12.36 -1.65 11.63
C SER A 19 10.89 -1.28 11.46
N ALA A 20 10.01 -2.11 12.06
CA ALA A 20 8.57 -1.89 12.01
C ALA A 20 8.18 -0.62 12.78
N ASP A 21 7.32 0.17 12.16
CA ASP A 21 6.68 1.30 12.83
C ASP A 21 5.31 0.83 13.33
N PHE A 22 5.29 0.28 14.53
CA PHE A 22 4.09 -0.36 15.07
C PHE A 22 2.92 0.61 15.22
N ASP A 23 3.18 1.88 15.47
CA ASP A 23 2.14 2.88 15.57
C ASP A 23 1.39 3.03 14.25
N LYS A 24 2.11 3.14 13.14
CA LYS A 24 1.50 3.22 11.81
C LYS A 24 0.82 1.91 11.41
N TRP A 25 1.42 0.79 11.79
CA TRP A 25 0.93 -0.52 11.34
C TRP A 25 -0.34 -0.95 12.05
N PHE A 26 -0.45 -0.66 13.34
CA PHE A 26 -1.50 -1.25 14.17
C PHE A 26 -2.42 -0.24 14.84
N MET A 27 -2.08 1.05 14.85
CA MET A 27 -2.97 2.04 15.43
C MET A 27 -4.14 2.34 14.48
N ASN A 28 -5.32 2.32 15.08
CA ASN A 28 -6.55 2.64 14.37
C ASN A 28 -6.74 4.16 14.39
N SER A 29 -5.83 4.89 13.77
CA SER A 29 -5.77 6.35 13.80
C SER A 29 -6.32 6.95 12.52
N LYS A 30 -7.31 7.82 12.67
CA LYS A 30 -7.86 8.56 11.54
C LYS A 30 -6.84 9.51 10.93
N ALA A 31 -5.90 9.99 11.73
CA ALA A 31 -4.82 10.87 11.24
C ALA A 31 -3.94 10.12 10.24
N TYR A 32 -3.57 8.87 10.53
CA TYR A 32 -2.81 8.06 9.59
C TYR A 32 -3.63 7.69 8.35
N ASP A 33 -4.92 7.40 8.53
CA ASP A 33 -5.80 7.12 7.40
C ASP A 33 -5.84 8.29 6.42
N ASN A 34 -5.99 9.51 6.95
CA ASN A 34 -6.04 10.72 6.13
C ASN A 34 -4.70 10.99 5.45
N GLU A 35 -3.59 10.82 6.18
CA GLU A 35 -2.26 11.04 5.64
C GLU A 35 -1.94 10.06 4.51
N ILE A 36 -2.25 8.79 4.70
CA ILE A 36 -2.02 7.75 3.69
C ILE A 36 -2.89 8.01 2.46
N THR A 37 -4.14 8.40 2.67
CA THR A 37 -5.04 8.71 1.56
C THR A 37 -4.52 9.90 0.75
N GLU A 38 -4.06 10.93 1.42
CA GLU A 38 -3.54 12.12 0.76
C GLU A 38 -2.26 11.82 -0.03
N LYS A 39 -1.35 11.07 0.56
CA LYS A 39 -0.05 10.76 -0.06
C LYS A 39 -0.13 9.70 -1.14
N PHE A 40 -0.94 8.67 -0.93
CA PHE A 40 -0.90 7.45 -1.74
C PHE A 40 -2.24 7.04 -2.34
N GLY A 41 -3.31 7.79 -2.13
CA GLY A 41 -4.64 7.44 -2.64
C GLY A 41 -4.66 7.35 -4.17
N GLU A 42 -4.06 8.31 -4.86
CA GLU A 42 -4.00 8.30 -6.32
C GLU A 42 -3.14 7.14 -6.82
N LEU A 43 -2.04 6.86 -6.13
CA LEU A 43 -1.15 5.77 -6.48
C LEU A 43 -1.87 4.42 -6.33
N LEU A 44 -2.68 4.27 -5.29
CA LEU A 44 -3.50 3.07 -5.11
C LEU A 44 -4.48 2.89 -6.26
N LYS A 45 -5.12 3.97 -6.71
CA LYS A 45 -6.03 3.91 -7.84
C LYS A 45 -5.32 3.47 -9.11
N GLU A 46 -4.10 3.95 -9.34
CA GLU A 46 -3.29 3.51 -10.47
C GLU A 46 -2.99 2.02 -10.40
N ALA A 47 -2.63 1.53 -9.22
CA ALA A 47 -2.37 0.10 -9.02
C ALA A 47 -3.63 -0.73 -9.24
N GLU A 48 -4.78 -0.25 -8.79
CA GLU A 48 -6.06 -0.95 -8.98
C GLU A 48 -6.45 -1.07 -10.45
N LYS A 49 -6.00 -0.14 -11.27
CA LYS A 49 -6.22 -0.20 -12.73
C LYS A 49 -5.25 -1.15 -13.43
N GLY A 50 -4.35 -1.80 -12.70
CA GLY A 50 -3.39 -2.72 -13.27
C GLY A 50 -2.08 -2.09 -13.69
N ASN A 51 -1.83 -0.83 -13.36
CA ASN A 51 -0.63 -0.11 -13.79
C ASN A 51 0.59 -0.39 -12.92
N GLY A 52 0.43 -1.18 -11.86
CA GLY A 52 1.50 -1.46 -10.90
C GLY A 52 2.32 -2.72 -11.16
N PHE A 53 2.02 -3.47 -12.21
CA PHE A 53 2.65 -4.77 -12.41
C PHE A 53 4.15 -4.68 -12.68
N GLY A 54 4.63 -3.55 -13.22
CA GLY A 54 6.06 -3.33 -13.39
C GLY A 54 6.86 -3.33 -12.09
N TRP A 55 6.20 -3.10 -10.97
CA TRP A 55 6.84 -3.13 -9.65
C TRP A 55 7.12 -4.54 -9.16
N LEU A 56 6.53 -5.56 -9.79
CA LEU A 56 6.66 -6.94 -9.33
C LEU A 56 8.01 -7.58 -9.72
N VAL A 57 8.79 -6.92 -10.57
CA VAL A 57 10.05 -7.46 -11.08
C VAL A 57 11.25 -7.17 -10.16
N ASN A 58 11.11 -6.25 -9.21
CA ASN A 58 12.17 -5.84 -8.32
C ASN A 58 11.74 -6.12 -6.88
N LYS A 59 12.65 -6.67 -6.06
CA LYS A 59 12.33 -7.05 -4.69
C LYS A 59 11.74 -5.90 -3.86
N ASN A 60 12.38 -4.73 -3.90
CA ASN A 60 11.94 -3.59 -3.10
C ASN A 60 10.61 -3.03 -3.59
N SER A 61 10.44 -2.89 -4.89
CA SER A 61 9.18 -2.42 -5.45
C SER A 61 8.06 -3.44 -5.29
N PHE A 62 8.39 -4.73 -5.28
CA PHE A 62 7.41 -5.77 -4.99
C PHE A 62 6.87 -5.63 -3.56
N VAL A 63 7.76 -5.43 -2.58
CA VAL A 63 7.34 -5.22 -1.18
C VAL A 63 6.47 -3.96 -1.08
N ALA A 64 6.88 -2.88 -1.74
CA ALA A 64 6.09 -1.64 -1.75
C ALA A 64 4.71 -1.85 -2.38
N TYR A 65 4.63 -2.64 -3.44
CA TYR A 65 3.35 -2.98 -4.07
C TYR A 65 2.43 -3.72 -3.10
N ILE A 66 2.96 -4.70 -2.36
CA ILE A 66 2.19 -5.43 -1.37
C ILE A 66 1.67 -4.48 -0.29
N ILE A 67 2.52 -3.59 0.21
CA ILE A 67 2.13 -2.61 1.23
C ILE A 67 1.00 -1.72 0.70
N LEU A 68 1.14 -1.22 -0.51
CA LEU A 68 0.14 -0.36 -1.14
C LEU A 68 -1.21 -1.07 -1.27
N MET A 69 -1.19 -2.27 -1.83
CA MET A 69 -2.42 -2.99 -2.16
C MET A 69 -3.07 -3.65 -0.96
N ASP A 70 -2.29 -4.06 0.05
CA ASP A 70 -2.83 -4.73 1.23
C ASP A 70 -3.00 -3.75 2.39
N GLN A 71 -1.92 -3.12 2.84
CA GLN A 71 -1.94 -2.32 4.05
C GLN A 71 -2.56 -0.93 3.83
N PHE A 72 -2.09 -0.21 2.82
CA PHE A 72 -2.60 1.14 2.58
C PHE A 72 -4.06 1.14 2.14
N SER A 73 -4.50 0.12 1.41
CA SER A 73 -5.89 0.02 1.00
C SER A 73 -6.81 -0.08 2.22
N ARG A 74 -6.39 -0.78 3.26
CA ARG A 74 -7.16 -0.89 4.50
C ARG A 74 -7.33 0.46 5.20
N HIS A 75 -6.31 1.31 5.17
CA HIS A 75 -6.39 2.66 5.71
C HIS A 75 -7.28 3.56 4.85
N ILE A 76 -7.11 3.50 3.53
CA ILE A 76 -7.82 4.37 2.58
C ILE A 76 -9.31 4.04 2.58
N TYR A 77 -9.65 2.76 2.64
CA TYR A 77 -11.04 2.29 2.58
C TYR A 77 -11.61 1.92 3.95
N ARG A 78 -10.97 2.32 5.03
CA ARG A 78 -11.44 1.99 6.39
C ARG A 78 -12.91 2.38 6.56
N ASP A 79 -13.66 1.49 7.23
CA ASP A 79 -15.09 1.65 7.50
C ASP A 79 -15.96 1.60 6.23
N THR A 80 -15.42 1.09 5.12
CA THR A 80 -16.19 0.85 3.92
C THR A 80 -16.19 -0.64 3.57
N ALA A 81 -17.14 -1.06 2.72
CA ALA A 81 -17.18 -2.43 2.22
C ALA A 81 -15.94 -2.78 1.37
N ASP A 82 -15.22 -1.76 0.91
CA ASP A 82 -14.07 -1.94 0.05
C ASP A 82 -12.76 -2.17 0.83
N ALA A 83 -12.79 -2.15 2.16
CA ALA A 83 -11.58 -2.23 2.98
C ALA A 83 -10.69 -3.44 2.66
N PHE A 84 -11.28 -4.55 2.25
CA PHE A 84 -10.56 -5.79 1.97
C PHE A 84 -10.60 -6.22 0.50
N LYS A 85 -11.09 -5.34 -0.40
CA LYS A 85 -11.22 -5.71 -1.82
C LYS A 85 -9.87 -5.98 -2.49
N ASN A 86 -8.80 -5.38 -1.96
CA ASN A 86 -7.45 -5.51 -2.47
C ASN A 86 -6.57 -6.42 -1.60
N ASP A 87 -7.19 -7.31 -0.82
CA ASP A 87 -6.46 -8.28 -0.03
C ASP A 87 -5.49 -9.05 -0.93
N ILE A 88 -4.25 -9.26 -0.45
CA ILE A 88 -3.19 -9.82 -1.27
C ILE A 88 -3.54 -11.21 -1.83
N SER A 89 -4.25 -12.03 -1.07
CA SER A 89 -4.65 -13.35 -1.55
C SER A 89 -5.65 -13.24 -2.70
N THR A 90 -6.58 -12.31 -2.62
CA THR A 90 -7.54 -12.04 -3.70
C THR A 90 -6.82 -11.55 -4.95
N ILE A 91 -5.83 -10.66 -4.79
CA ILE A 91 -5.05 -10.12 -5.90
C ILE A 91 -4.30 -11.25 -6.60
N ILE A 92 -3.65 -12.13 -5.84
CA ILE A 92 -2.89 -13.25 -6.40
C ILE A 92 -3.82 -14.17 -7.21
N PHE A 93 -4.96 -14.55 -6.65
CA PHE A 93 -5.91 -15.42 -7.36
C PHE A 93 -6.51 -14.75 -8.59
N THR A 94 -6.77 -13.45 -8.53
CA THR A 94 -7.37 -12.72 -9.64
C THR A 94 -6.40 -12.60 -10.81
N ASN A 95 -5.10 -12.49 -10.54
CA ASN A 95 -4.08 -12.24 -11.56
C ASN A 95 -3.35 -13.51 -12.03
N MET A 96 -3.75 -14.65 -11.53
CA MET A 96 -3.25 -15.94 -12.00
C MET A 96 -4.19 -16.51 -13.05
#